data_cf3eb19dc19933469af80bb2675beb32
#
_entry.id   cf3eb19dc19933469af80bb2675beb32
#
_cell.length_a   1.000
_cell.length_b   1.000
_cell.length_c   1.000
_cell.angle_alpha   90.00
_cell.angle_beta   90.00
_cell.angle_gamma   90.00
#
_symmetry.space_group_name_H-M   'P 1'
#
loop_
_entity.id
_entity.type
_entity.pdbx_description
1 polymer ?
#
loop_
_entity_poly.entity_id
_entity_poly.type
_entity_poly.pdbx_seq_one_letter_code
_entity_poly.pdbx_strand_id
1 'polypeptide(L)'
;MEMGMSHDNQRPVVGLSMGDPAGIGPEIIVKALANSDVRRSARFVIHGANDLLTLAADRLEIEPFWQRVPADNPDLIAGAGGDVIVRDHDHGGLLMRLPAEPTRRGGHASKLWVDATIADAMRTPDDPAAIDAMVTAPINKQAWRMADHTWPGHTELLAHRTRSRRTAMCFESPKLRVILATIHVPLMELRNLLTIGRVFDPIDLGHHACRELGIPSPRIAVAGLNPHAGEQGLMGDEEQRVIEPAVRMARDAGIDANGPFPADVVFRQALEGRWDLVVAMYHDQGLIPMKLVQHRTAVNWTVGLPIIRTSPDHGTAYDIAGTGQADAGSMEAAIRLAVHLAVNRRTRATSS
;
A
#
# COMPACT_ATOMS: atom_id res chain seq x y z
N MET A 1 2.21 41.72 15.31
CA MET A 1 2.52 40.60 16.19
C MET A 1 2.09 39.36 15.45
N GLU A 2 2.94 38.92 14.49
CA GLU A 2 2.72 37.72 13.70
C GLU A 2 2.95 36.48 14.60
N MET A 3 1.87 35.78 14.94
CA MET A 3 1.98 34.49 15.58
C MET A 3 2.59 33.55 14.56
N GLY A 4 3.86 33.19 14.76
CA GLY A 4 4.54 32.16 13.97
C GLY A 4 3.74 30.88 14.06
N MET A 5 3.10 30.50 12.94
CA MET A 5 2.56 29.15 12.78
C MET A 5 3.72 28.19 12.91
N SER A 6 3.71 27.36 13.94
CA SER A 6 4.78 26.41 14.20
C SER A 6 4.93 25.48 12.99
N HIS A 7 6.16 25.21 12.54
CA HIS A 7 6.49 24.28 11.47
C HIS A 7 5.90 22.86 11.66
N ASP A 8 5.41 22.57 12.85
CA ASP A 8 4.83 21.29 13.24
C ASP A 8 3.45 21.01 12.62
N ASN A 9 2.71 22.06 12.23
CA ASN A 9 1.37 21.92 11.64
C ASN A 9 1.38 21.64 10.13
N GLN A 10 2.56 21.56 9.49
CA GLN A 10 2.71 21.33 8.05
C GLN A 10 3.00 19.87 7.69
N ARG A 11 3.51 19.04 8.62
CA ARG A 11 3.84 17.64 8.35
C ARG A 11 2.57 16.79 8.28
N PRO A 12 2.47 15.84 7.33
CA PRO A 12 1.33 14.92 7.28
C PRO A 12 1.35 13.98 8.49
N VAL A 13 0.18 13.45 8.82
CA VAL A 13 0.01 12.39 9.83
C VAL A 13 -0.17 11.07 9.11
N VAL A 14 0.71 10.10 9.37
CA VAL A 14 0.67 8.76 8.76
C VAL A 14 0.35 7.72 9.81
N GLY A 15 -0.75 7.00 9.62
CA GLY A 15 -1.12 5.87 10.46
C GLY A 15 -0.45 4.58 9.99
N LEU A 16 0.08 3.79 10.93
CA LEU A 16 0.62 2.46 10.65
C LEU A 16 -0.19 1.42 11.39
N SER A 17 -0.64 0.35 10.70
CA SER A 17 -1.12 -0.85 11.39
C SER A 17 0.03 -1.84 11.54
N MET A 18 0.22 -2.37 12.74
CA MET A 18 1.38 -3.22 13.07
C MET A 18 1.39 -4.57 12.34
N GLY A 19 0.25 -5.00 11.77
CA GLY A 19 0.14 -6.29 11.08
C GLY A 19 -0.01 -7.48 12.03
N ASP A 20 0.43 -8.65 11.60
CA ASP A 20 0.37 -9.84 12.47
C ASP A 20 1.40 -9.72 13.61
N PRO A 21 0.98 -9.81 14.89
CA PRO A 21 1.86 -9.66 16.04
C PRO A 21 2.97 -10.72 16.13
N ALA A 22 2.77 -11.89 15.52
CA ALA A 22 3.77 -12.97 15.51
C ALA A 22 4.71 -12.91 14.28
N GLY A 23 4.46 -11.97 13.33
CA GLY A 23 5.28 -11.77 12.15
C GLY A 23 6.31 -10.67 12.30
N ILE A 24 6.93 -10.28 11.19
CA ILE A 24 7.99 -9.25 11.13
C ILE A 24 7.47 -7.81 11.25
N GLY A 25 6.14 -7.59 11.32
CA GLY A 25 5.54 -6.25 11.37
C GLY A 25 6.15 -5.32 12.40
N PRO A 26 6.22 -5.69 13.70
CA PRO A 26 6.85 -4.87 14.73
C PRO A 26 8.31 -4.52 14.42
N GLU A 27 9.10 -5.51 13.96
CA GLU A 27 10.53 -5.36 13.65
C GLU A 27 10.76 -4.37 12.50
N ILE A 28 10.04 -4.51 11.38
CA ILE A 28 10.24 -3.64 10.21
C ILE A 28 9.73 -2.20 10.45
N ILE A 29 8.73 -2.01 11.32
CA ILE A 29 8.27 -0.68 11.72
C ILE A 29 9.34 0.02 12.57
N VAL A 30 9.90 -0.66 13.57
CA VAL A 30 10.96 -0.10 14.41
C VAL A 30 12.18 0.26 13.57
N LYS A 31 12.65 -0.64 12.69
CA LYS A 31 13.77 -0.37 11.78
C LYS A 31 13.51 0.80 10.85
N ALA A 32 12.35 0.85 10.21
CA ALA A 32 11.99 1.92 9.27
C ALA A 32 11.97 3.29 9.95
N LEU A 33 11.38 3.39 11.14
CA LEU A 33 11.27 4.64 11.90
C LEU A 33 12.53 4.97 12.71
N ALA A 34 13.46 4.04 12.90
CA ALA A 34 14.81 4.31 13.44
C ALA A 34 15.59 5.21 12.47
N ASN A 35 15.32 5.12 11.16
CA ASN A 35 15.84 6.07 10.17
C ASN A 35 15.27 7.46 10.45
N SER A 36 16.13 8.39 10.89
CA SER A 36 15.73 9.74 11.31
C SER A 36 15.11 10.57 10.17
N ASP A 37 15.49 10.31 8.91
CA ASP A 37 14.94 11.02 7.76
C ASP A 37 13.50 10.57 7.46
N VAL A 38 13.21 9.28 7.65
CA VAL A 38 11.84 8.75 7.60
C VAL A 38 11.03 9.33 8.75
N ARG A 39 11.55 9.24 9.99
CA ARG A 39 10.84 9.68 11.19
C ARG A 39 10.49 11.17 11.17
N ARG A 40 11.35 12.04 10.63
CA ARG A 40 11.11 13.48 10.52
C ARG A 40 10.18 13.88 9.36
N SER A 41 9.90 12.99 8.41
CA SER A 41 9.09 13.31 7.23
C SER A 41 7.59 13.48 7.52
N ALA A 42 7.10 12.92 8.63
CA ALA A 42 5.70 12.97 9.03
C ALA A 42 5.56 12.84 10.56
N ARG A 43 4.35 13.02 11.07
CA ARG A 43 3.94 12.49 12.38
C ARG A 43 3.37 11.10 12.18
N PHE A 44 3.66 10.17 13.09
CA PHE A 44 3.25 8.77 12.95
C PHE A 44 2.34 8.34 14.09
N VAL A 45 1.26 7.63 13.76
CA VAL A 45 0.36 6.98 14.70
C VAL A 45 0.36 5.48 14.43
N ILE A 46 0.94 4.69 15.32
CA ILE A 46 1.04 3.25 15.19
C ILE A 46 -0.11 2.59 15.95
N HIS A 47 -1.00 1.91 15.26
CA HIS A 47 -2.00 1.04 15.88
C HIS A 47 -1.39 -0.35 16.09
N GLY A 48 -1.19 -0.73 17.36
CA GLY A 48 -0.53 -1.98 17.69
C GLY A 48 -0.47 -2.25 19.19
N ALA A 49 0.51 -3.04 19.61
CA ALA A 49 0.84 -3.33 21.00
C ALA A 49 2.23 -2.74 21.32
N ASN A 50 2.28 -1.86 22.30
CA ASN A 50 3.53 -1.21 22.72
C ASN A 50 4.60 -2.22 23.12
N ASP A 51 4.21 -3.27 23.84
CA ASP A 51 5.15 -4.29 24.32
C ASP A 51 5.87 -5.03 23.18
N LEU A 52 5.17 -5.26 22.05
CA LEU A 52 5.77 -5.87 20.86
C LEU A 52 6.80 -4.95 20.18
N LEU A 53 6.52 -3.64 20.12
CA LEU A 53 7.48 -2.68 19.58
C LEU A 53 8.70 -2.54 20.50
N THR A 54 8.48 -2.51 21.82
CA THR A 54 9.56 -2.46 22.81
C THR A 54 10.43 -3.72 22.71
N LEU A 55 9.83 -4.91 22.64
CA LEU A 55 10.57 -6.15 22.44
C LEU A 55 11.38 -6.17 21.14
N ALA A 56 10.80 -5.63 20.06
CA ALA A 56 11.52 -5.51 18.79
C ALA A 56 12.69 -4.52 18.88
N ALA A 57 12.51 -3.38 19.55
CA ALA A 57 13.56 -2.39 19.78
C ALA A 57 14.70 -2.95 20.63
N ASP A 58 14.39 -3.65 21.73
CA ASP A 58 15.36 -4.31 22.59
C ASP A 58 16.24 -5.31 21.82
N ARG A 59 15.60 -6.14 20.97
CA ARG A 59 16.32 -7.13 20.14
C ARG A 59 17.20 -6.49 19.06
N LEU A 60 16.84 -5.30 18.62
CA LEU A 60 17.57 -4.53 17.60
C LEU A 60 18.59 -3.56 18.21
N GLU A 61 18.68 -3.49 19.54
CA GLU A 61 19.50 -2.53 20.27
C GLU A 61 19.17 -1.07 19.86
N ILE A 62 17.88 -0.78 19.65
CA ILE A 62 17.37 0.54 19.29
C ILE A 62 16.64 1.13 20.49
N GLU A 63 17.05 2.32 20.95
CA GLU A 63 16.34 3.05 21.97
C GLU A 63 14.92 3.44 21.52
N PRO A 64 13.85 3.17 22.31
CA PRO A 64 12.50 3.56 22.00
C PRO A 64 12.37 5.09 21.78
N PHE A 65 11.82 5.48 20.66
CA PHE A 65 11.66 6.89 20.22
C PHE A 65 10.19 7.31 20.09
N TRP A 66 9.28 6.53 20.63
CA TRP A 66 7.84 6.78 20.56
C TRP A 66 7.22 7.03 21.94
N GLN A 67 6.03 7.64 21.90
CA GLN A 67 5.21 7.81 23.08
C GLN A 67 4.05 6.81 23.06
N ARG A 68 3.84 6.10 24.16
CA ARG A 68 2.68 5.22 24.36
C ARG A 68 1.45 6.03 24.75
N VAL A 69 0.30 5.76 24.10
CA VAL A 69 -1.01 6.30 24.45
C VAL A 69 -2.01 5.14 24.45
N PRO A 70 -2.84 4.96 25.49
CA PRO A 70 -3.90 3.96 25.49
C PRO A 70 -4.87 4.16 24.32
N ALA A 71 -5.26 3.08 23.65
CA ALA A 71 -6.10 3.16 22.46
C ALA A 71 -7.54 3.65 22.73
N ASP A 72 -8.02 3.50 23.96
CA ASP A 72 -9.34 3.92 24.45
C ASP A 72 -9.41 5.44 24.79
N ASN A 73 -8.27 6.15 24.76
CA ASN A 73 -8.22 7.58 25.03
C ASN A 73 -7.62 8.38 23.85
N PRO A 74 -8.43 8.65 22.80
CA PRO A 74 -7.97 9.39 21.63
C PRO A 74 -7.56 10.84 21.90
N ASP A 75 -8.10 11.47 22.95
CA ASP A 75 -7.80 12.86 23.26
C ASP A 75 -6.33 13.09 23.66
N LEU A 76 -5.66 12.06 24.14
CA LEU A 76 -4.24 12.11 24.46
C LEU A 76 -3.35 12.22 23.20
N ILE A 77 -3.85 11.94 22.00
CA ILE A 77 -3.10 12.06 20.75
C ILE A 77 -2.80 13.53 20.47
N ALA A 78 -3.78 14.41 20.69
CA ALA A 78 -3.62 15.84 20.47
C ALA A 78 -2.59 16.49 21.43
N GLY A 79 -2.45 15.94 22.65
CA GLY A 79 -1.49 16.39 23.66
C GLY A 79 -0.12 15.71 23.59
N ALA A 80 0.04 14.67 22.78
CA ALA A 80 1.31 13.94 22.66
C ALA A 80 2.32 14.76 21.84
N GLY A 81 3.43 15.16 22.46
CA GLY A 81 4.44 16.03 21.86
C GLY A 81 5.46 15.32 20.95
N GLY A 82 5.31 14.03 20.68
CA GLY A 82 6.29 13.24 19.93
C GLY A 82 5.95 13.07 18.44
N ASP A 83 6.98 12.82 17.62
CA ASP A 83 6.82 12.52 16.20
C ASP A 83 6.19 11.14 15.95
N VAL A 84 6.30 10.22 16.91
CA VAL A 84 5.78 8.85 16.84
C VAL A 84 4.95 8.54 18.08
N ILE A 85 3.71 8.15 17.87
CA ILE A 85 2.76 7.79 18.92
C ILE A 85 2.33 6.34 18.68
N VAL A 86 2.36 5.52 19.71
CA VAL A 86 1.79 4.16 19.71
C VAL A 86 0.45 4.18 20.40
N ARG A 87 -0.63 3.97 19.64
CA ARG A 87 -1.96 3.66 20.19
C ARG A 87 -1.97 2.21 20.61
N ASP A 88 -1.80 1.99 21.90
CA ASP A 88 -1.64 0.67 22.47
C ASP A 88 -2.99 -0.01 22.68
N HIS A 89 -3.22 -1.07 21.91
CA HIS A 89 -4.43 -1.89 21.95
C HIS A 89 -4.25 -3.21 22.74
N ASP A 90 -3.06 -3.47 23.28
CA ASP A 90 -2.81 -4.68 24.07
C ASP A 90 -2.72 -4.33 25.57
N HIS A 91 -3.61 -4.92 26.33
CA HIS A 91 -3.70 -4.75 27.76
C HIS A 91 -3.20 -6.02 28.48
N GLY A 92 -1.90 -6.22 28.59
CA GLY A 92 -1.36 -7.28 29.44
C GLY A 92 -0.35 -8.23 28.82
N GLY A 93 0.29 -7.87 27.72
CA GLY A 93 1.43 -8.62 27.16
C GLY A 93 1.10 -10.01 26.62
N LEU A 94 -0.18 -10.31 26.39
CA LEU A 94 -0.63 -11.63 25.92
C LEU A 94 -0.13 -11.96 24.52
N LEU A 95 0.12 -10.92 23.69
CA LEU A 95 0.58 -11.09 22.31
C LEU A 95 2.07 -11.43 22.23
N MET A 96 2.86 -11.10 23.25
CA MET A 96 4.30 -11.40 23.31
C MET A 96 4.62 -12.90 23.38
N ARG A 97 3.62 -13.73 23.72
CA ARG A 97 3.76 -15.18 23.87
C ARG A 97 3.22 -15.97 22.68
N LEU A 98 2.88 -15.31 21.59
CA LEU A 98 2.39 -16.00 20.41
C LEU A 98 3.54 -16.74 19.72
N PRO A 99 3.30 -17.99 19.27
CA PRO A 99 4.26 -18.70 18.43
C PRO A 99 4.39 -18.00 17.07
N ALA A 100 5.54 -18.17 16.41
CA ALA A 100 5.82 -17.60 15.07
C ALA A 100 5.06 -18.39 13.97
N GLU A 101 3.74 -18.37 14.05
CA GLU A 101 2.81 -19.05 13.14
C GLU A 101 1.44 -18.37 13.14
N PRO A 102 0.54 -18.68 12.19
CA PRO A 102 -0.82 -18.16 12.20
C PRO A 102 -1.59 -18.58 13.44
N THR A 103 -2.14 -17.62 14.18
CA THR A 103 -2.97 -17.86 15.35
C THR A 103 -4.29 -17.09 15.30
N ARG A 104 -5.34 -17.62 15.93
CA ARG A 104 -6.62 -16.92 16.08
C ARG A 104 -6.45 -15.55 16.76
N ARG A 105 -5.62 -15.50 17.82
CA ARG A 105 -5.35 -14.26 18.58
C ARG A 105 -4.60 -13.24 17.73
N GLY A 106 -3.58 -13.66 16.95
CA GLY A 106 -2.89 -12.80 15.99
C GLY A 106 -3.81 -12.26 14.91
N GLY A 107 -4.74 -13.10 14.42
CA GLY A 107 -5.76 -12.70 13.48
C GLY A 107 -6.69 -11.61 14.02
N HIS A 108 -7.19 -11.75 15.25
CA HIS A 108 -8.02 -10.73 15.90
C HIS A 108 -7.27 -9.41 16.12
N ALA A 109 -6.04 -9.48 16.67
CA ALA A 109 -5.24 -8.30 16.94
C ALA A 109 -4.91 -7.52 15.66
N SER A 110 -4.38 -8.19 14.64
CA SER A 110 -4.00 -7.54 13.37
C SER A 110 -5.20 -6.92 12.67
N LYS A 111 -6.37 -7.56 12.70
CA LYS A 111 -7.59 -6.98 12.14
C LYS A 111 -8.08 -5.75 12.91
N LEU A 112 -8.06 -5.80 14.24
CA LEU A 112 -8.41 -4.66 15.10
C LEU A 112 -7.58 -3.44 14.75
N TRP A 113 -6.26 -3.61 14.60
CA TRP A 113 -5.35 -2.52 14.27
C TRP A 113 -5.57 -1.96 12.87
N VAL A 114 -5.85 -2.82 11.89
CA VAL A 114 -6.21 -2.37 10.54
C VAL A 114 -7.53 -1.60 10.56
N ASP A 115 -8.57 -2.09 11.24
CA ASP A 115 -9.86 -1.40 11.36
C ASP A 115 -9.71 -0.03 12.05
N ALA A 116 -8.92 0.06 13.12
CA ALA A 116 -8.65 1.32 13.80
C ALA A 116 -7.92 2.33 12.89
N THR A 117 -6.91 1.86 12.14
CA THR A 117 -6.19 2.71 11.18
C THR A 117 -7.11 3.20 10.05
N ILE A 118 -8.01 2.34 9.54
CA ILE A 118 -9.01 2.74 8.54
C ILE A 118 -9.96 3.79 9.12
N ALA A 119 -10.42 3.58 10.36
CA ALA A 119 -11.31 4.53 11.01
C ALA A 119 -10.69 5.92 11.13
N ASP A 120 -9.42 6.01 11.52
CA ASP A 120 -8.70 7.28 11.61
C ASP A 120 -8.44 7.90 10.21
N ALA A 121 -8.20 7.10 9.18
CA ALA A 121 -8.05 7.58 7.80
C ALA A 121 -9.37 8.09 7.18
N MET A 122 -10.50 7.69 7.72
CA MET A 122 -11.83 8.10 7.26
C MET A 122 -12.41 9.28 8.04
N ARG A 123 -11.69 9.80 9.04
CA ARG A 123 -12.10 10.99 9.80
C ARG A 123 -12.04 12.25 8.95
N THR A 124 -12.78 13.25 9.36
CA THR A 124 -12.67 14.59 8.75
C THR A 124 -11.33 15.23 9.11
N PRO A 125 -10.76 16.09 8.24
CA PRO A 125 -9.44 16.70 8.49
C PRO A 125 -9.34 17.51 9.81
N ASP A 126 -10.45 17.97 10.35
CA ASP A 126 -10.51 18.74 11.60
C ASP A 126 -10.49 17.84 12.85
N ASP A 127 -10.65 16.53 12.70
CA ASP A 127 -10.60 15.60 13.82
C ASP A 127 -9.13 15.40 14.26
N PRO A 128 -8.80 15.60 15.55
CA PRO A 128 -7.42 15.46 16.04
C PRO A 128 -6.82 14.07 15.88
N ALA A 129 -7.65 13.03 15.68
CA ALA A 129 -7.22 11.67 15.41
C ALA A 129 -7.19 11.32 13.91
N ALA A 130 -7.48 12.29 13.01
CA ALA A 130 -7.42 12.06 11.58
C ALA A 130 -5.97 11.81 11.12
N ILE A 131 -5.84 10.91 10.15
CA ILE A 131 -4.58 10.62 9.47
C ILE A 131 -4.72 10.88 7.96
N ASP A 132 -3.67 11.40 7.33
CA ASP A 132 -3.66 11.71 5.89
C ASP A 132 -3.43 10.49 5.02
N ALA A 133 -2.71 9.51 5.54
CA ALA A 133 -2.39 8.26 4.83
C ALA A 133 -2.22 7.12 5.82
N MET A 134 -2.43 5.89 5.33
CA MET A 134 -2.15 4.69 6.10
C MET A 134 -1.13 3.79 5.43
N VAL A 135 -0.30 3.15 6.25
CA VAL A 135 0.64 2.10 5.85
C VAL A 135 0.29 0.83 6.62
N THR A 136 0.13 -0.29 5.93
CA THR A 136 -0.20 -1.55 6.61
C THR A 136 0.98 -2.50 6.60
N ALA A 137 1.45 -2.93 7.76
CA ALA A 137 2.37 -4.05 7.87
C ALA A 137 1.65 -5.38 7.51
N PRO A 138 2.41 -6.42 7.18
CA PRO A 138 1.84 -7.68 6.69
C PRO A 138 0.91 -8.37 7.67
N ILE A 139 -0.21 -8.89 7.19
CA ILE A 139 -1.11 -9.77 7.94
C ILE A 139 -1.06 -11.18 7.40
N ASN A 140 -1.52 -12.13 8.18
CA ASN A 140 -1.66 -13.51 7.73
C ASN A 140 -3.15 -13.84 7.44
N LYS A 141 -3.45 -14.26 6.21
CA LYS A 141 -4.81 -14.58 5.77
C LYS A 141 -5.39 -15.80 6.51
N GLN A 142 -4.55 -16.77 6.86
CA GLN A 142 -4.98 -17.94 7.64
C GLN A 142 -5.32 -17.53 9.07
N ALA A 143 -4.50 -16.68 9.72
CA ALA A 143 -4.79 -16.14 11.04
C ALA A 143 -6.12 -15.37 11.06
N TRP A 144 -6.41 -14.56 10.03
CA TRP A 144 -7.70 -13.88 9.88
C TRP A 144 -8.85 -14.87 9.75
N ARG A 145 -8.69 -15.94 8.98
CA ARG A 145 -9.70 -16.99 8.82
C ARG A 145 -9.92 -17.76 10.15
N MET A 146 -8.85 -18.06 10.90
CA MET A 146 -8.93 -18.66 12.23
C MET A 146 -9.65 -17.77 13.25
N ALA A 147 -9.61 -16.46 13.03
CA ALA A 147 -10.30 -15.45 13.83
C ALA A 147 -11.73 -15.14 13.32
N ASP A 148 -12.29 -16.02 12.48
CA ASP A 148 -13.62 -15.91 11.88
C ASP A 148 -13.82 -14.64 11.02
N HIS A 149 -12.75 -14.08 10.48
CA HIS A 149 -12.83 -12.97 9.54
C HIS A 149 -12.97 -13.49 8.10
N THR A 150 -13.97 -12.95 7.39
CA THR A 150 -14.34 -13.41 6.04
C THR A 150 -13.51 -12.76 4.93
N TRP A 151 -12.73 -11.73 5.25
CA TRP A 151 -11.98 -10.95 4.27
C TRP A 151 -10.75 -11.71 3.77
N PRO A 152 -10.54 -11.82 2.44
CA PRO A 152 -9.36 -12.47 1.86
C PRO A 152 -8.06 -11.74 2.17
N GLY A 153 -8.12 -10.42 2.43
CA GLY A 153 -6.96 -9.59 2.74
C GLY A 153 -7.31 -8.12 2.95
N HIS A 154 -6.28 -7.29 2.98
CA HIS A 154 -6.42 -5.84 3.18
C HIS A 154 -7.27 -5.17 2.10
N THR A 155 -7.04 -5.49 0.82
CA THR A 155 -7.67 -4.80 -0.31
C THR A 155 -9.19 -4.91 -0.27
N GLU A 156 -9.70 -6.11 -0.04
CA GLU A 156 -11.14 -6.37 0.01
C GLU A 156 -11.78 -5.74 1.26
N LEU A 157 -11.09 -5.82 2.41
CA LEU A 157 -11.53 -5.15 3.63
C LEU A 157 -11.61 -3.63 3.43
N LEU A 158 -10.57 -3.02 2.87
CA LEU A 158 -10.48 -1.59 2.60
C LEU A 158 -11.57 -1.14 1.62
N ALA A 159 -11.73 -1.85 0.49
CA ALA A 159 -12.78 -1.53 -0.49
C ALA A 159 -14.17 -1.53 0.15
N HIS A 160 -14.45 -2.53 1.00
CA HIS A 160 -15.72 -2.61 1.72
C HIS A 160 -15.90 -1.47 2.74
N ARG A 161 -14.89 -1.23 3.59
CA ARG A 161 -14.95 -0.20 4.65
C ARG A 161 -15.08 1.22 4.07
N THR A 162 -14.44 1.48 2.94
CA THR A 162 -14.48 2.77 2.25
C THR A 162 -15.61 2.87 1.22
N ARG A 163 -16.39 1.81 1.00
CA ARG A 163 -17.45 1.71 -0.02
C ARG A 163 -16.92 1.97 -1.44
N SER A 164 -15.66 1.62 -1.69
CA SER A 164 -15.04 1.78 -2.99
C SER A 164 -15.51 0.70 -3.97
N ARG A 165 -16.03 1.13 -5.13
CA ARG A 165 -16.57 0.22 -6.16
C ARG A 165 -15.48 -0.32 -7.09
N ARG A 166 -14.44 0.47 -7.33
CA ARG A 166 -13.32 0.14 -8.21
C ARG A 166 -12.02 0.34 -7.44
N THR A 167 -11.22 -0.68 -7.37
CA THR A 167 -9.87 -0.63 -6.78
C THR A 167 -8.92 -1.44 -7.64
N ALA A 168 -7.65 -1.06 -7.68
CA ALA A 168 -6.61 -1.82 -8.35
C ALA A 168 -5.33 -1.85 -7.49
N MET A 169 -4.52 -2.87 -7.71
CA MET A 169 -3.19 -2.98 -7.14
C MET A 169 -2.20 -2.28 -8.06
N CYS A 170 -1.59 -1.21 -7.58
CA CYS A 170 -0.51 -0.50 -8.23
C CYS A 170 0.79 -0.76 -7.49
N PHE A 171 1.82 -1.17 -8.19
CA PHE A 171 3.18 -1.33 -7.67
C PHE A 171 4.00 -0.15 -8.12
N GLU A 172 4.51 0.60 -7.13
CA GLU A 172 5.33 1.79 -7.36
C GLU A 172 6.76 1.52 -6.96
N SER A 173 7.68 1.97 -7.79
CA SER A 173 9.11 2.05 -7.51
C SER A 173 9.75 3.21 -8.27
N PRO A 174 10.95 3.66 -7.90
CA PRO A 174 11.62 4.76 -8.60
C PRO A 174 11.83 4.55 -10.11
N LYS A 175 11.86 3.29 -10.55
CA LYS A 175 12.19 2.95 -11.96
C LYS A 175 11.03 2.41 -12.77
N LEU A 176 10.03 1.83 -12.10
CA LEU A 176 8.95 1.14 -12.80
C LEU A 176 7.65 1.26 -11.99
N ARG A 177 6.54 1.57 -12.67
CA ARG A 177 5.18 1.51 -12.12
C ARG A 177 4.36 0.53 -12.91
N VAL A 178 3.64 -0.32 -12.18
CA VAL A 178 2.80 -1.37 -12.78
C VAL A 178 1.46 -1.40 -12.06
N ILE A 179 0.37 -1.42 -12.82
CA ILE A 179 -0.97 -1.63 -12.28
C ILE A 179 -1.58 -2.89 -12.90
N LEU A 180 -2.30 -3.65 -12.10
CA LEU A 180 -2.79 -4.96 -12.49
C LEU A 180 -4.27 -4.94 -12.88
N ALA A 181 -4.63 -5.51 -14.02
CA ALA A 181 -6.00 -5.74 -14.45
C ALA A 181 -6.65 -6.93 -13.69
N THR A 182 -5.87 -7.96 -13.42
CA THR A 182 -6.28 -9.08 -12.56
C THR A 182 -5.17 -9.39 -11.55
N ILE A 183 -5.56 -9.84 -10.36
CA ILE A 183 -4.63 -10.11 -9.27
C ILE A 183 -4.54 -11.62 -8.95
N HIS A 184 -5.15 -12.07 -7.90
CA HIS A 184 -5.03 -13.43 -7.37
C HIS A 184 -6.04 -14.40 -8.02
N VAL A 185 -5.94 -14.60 -9.33
CA VAL A 185 -6.79 -15.52 -10.08
C VAL A 185 -5.93 -16.58 -10.79
N PRO A 186 -6.41 -17.80 -10.98
CA PRO A 186 -5.69 -18.81 -11.75
C PRO A 186 -5.44 -18.31 -13.19
N LEU A 187 -4.25 -18.57 -13.72
CA LEU A 187 -3.87 -18.11 -15.06
C LEU A 187 -4.85 -18.59 -16.15
N MET A 188 -5.33 -19.82 -16.05
CA MET A 188 -6.25 -20.39 -17.03
C MET A 188 -7.66 -19.78 -16.98
N GLU A 189 -8.01 -19.08 -15.92
CA GLU A 189 -9.30 -18.37 -15.79
C GLU A 189 -9.29 -16.96 -16.41
N LEU A 190 -8.13 -16.45 -16.80
CA LEU A 190 -8.00 -15.08 -17.33
C LEU A 190 -8.88 -14.84 -18.54
N ARG A 191 -8.98 -15.81 -19.45
CA ARG A 191 -9.81 -15.71 -20.66
C ARG A 191 -11.28 -15.42 -20.34
N ASN A 192 -11.79 -16.00 -19.26
CA ASN A 192 -13.18 -15.87 -18.84
C ASN A 192 -13.41 -14.60 -18.00
N LEU A 193 -12.37 -14.13 -17.31
CA LEU A 193 -12.45 -13.03 -16.38
C LEU A 193 -12.09 -11.67 -17.00
N LEU A 194 -11.26 -11.66 -18.06
CA LEU A 194 -10.82 -10.44 -18.71
C LEU A 194 -11.95 -9.83 -19.53
N THR A 195 -12.38 -8.64 -19.15
CA THR A 195 -13.42 -7.85 -19.82
C THR A 195 -12.91 -6.45 -20.13
N ILE A 196 -13.58 -5.74 -21.05
CA ILE A 196 -13.23 -4.34 -21.36
C ILE A 196 -13.16 -3.49 -20.11
N GLY A 197 -14.14 -3.60 -19.20
CA GLY A 197 -14.16 -2.86 -17.93
C GLY A 197 -13.00 -3.24 -17.02
N ARG A 198 -12.62 -4.51 -16.93
CA ARG A 198 -11.48 -4.95 -16.12
C ARG A 198 -10.12 -4.45 -16.63
N VAL A 199 -10.02 -4.11 -17.90
CA VAL A 199 -8.82 -3.48 -18.47
C VAL A 199 -8.90 -1.96 -18.38
N PHE A 200 -10.08 -1.38 -18.63
CA PHE A 200 -10.30 0.06 -18.55
C PHE A 200 -10.12 0.61 -17.14
N ASP A 201 -10.70 -0.05 -16.13
CA ASP A 201 -10.62 0.42 -14.73
C ASP A 201 -9.18 0.66 -14.24
N PRO A 202 -8.19 -0.25 -14.41
CA PRO A 202 -6.81 0.04 -14.03
C PRO A 202 -6.14 1.10 -14.92
N ILE A 203 -6.54 1.30 -16.18
CA ILE A 203 -6.03 2.43 -16.97
C ILE A 203 -6.49 3.75 -16.35
N ASP A 204 -7.78 3.89 -16.05
CA ASP A 204 -8.38 5.08 -15.44
C ASP A 204 -7.83 5.34 -14.04
N LEU A 205 -7.84 4.33 -13.18
CA LEU A 205 -7.28 4.43 -11.83
C LEU A 205 -5.77 4.74 -11.84
N GLY A 206 -5.04 4.13 -12.75
CA GLY A 206 -3.60 4.37 -12.93
C GLY A 206 -3.29 5.78 -13.44
N HIS A 207 -4.13 6.33 -14.33
CA HIS A 207 -4.03 7.72 -14.75
C HIS A 207 -4.16 8.66 -13.54
N HIS A 208 -5.19 8.47 -12.72
CA HIS A 208 -5.39 9.28 -11.52
C HIS A 208 -4.25 9.10 -10.51
N ALA A 209 -3.77 7.86 -10.31
CA ALA A 209 -2.65 7.55 -9.42
C ALA A 209 -1.35 8.26 -9.86
N CYS A 210 -1.01 8.21 -11.14
CA CYS A 210 0.15 8.94 -11.66
C CYS A 210 0.04 10.45 -11.44
N ARG A 211 -1.16 11.00 -11.59
CA ARG A 211 -1.40 12.41 -11.27
C ARG A 211 -1.21 12.70 -9.79
N GLU A 212 -1.68 11.83 -8.89
CA GLU A 212 -1.41 11.94 -7.45
C GLU A 212 0.09 11.93 -7.12
N LEU A 213 0.91 11.20 -7.88
CA LEU A 213 2.37 11.21 -7.80
C LEU A 213 3.02 12.51 -8.34
N GLY A 214 2.25 13.40 -8.94
CA GLY A 214 2.77 14.65 -9.50
C GLY A 214 3.11 14.57 -10.99
N ILE A 215 2.67 13.53 -11.70
CA ILE A 215 2.80 13.40 -13.17
C ILE A 215 1.51 13.92 -13.83
N PRO A 216 1.49 15.15 -14.36
CA PRO A 216 0.22 15.78 -14.79
C PRO A 216 -0.39 15.13 -16.04
N SER A 217 0.44 14.60 -16.93
CA SER A 217 0.04 13.97 -18.21
C SER A 217 0.74 12.63 -18.36
N PRO A 218 0.32 11.58 -17.60
CA PRO A 218 0.99 10.30 -17.61
C PRO A 218 0.79 9.54 -18.92
N ARG A 219 1.87 8.98 -19.44
CA ARG A 219 1.89 8.10 -20.61
C ARG A 219 1.71 6.67 -20.14
N ILE A 220 0.60 6.06 -20.50
CA ILE A 220 0.23 4.72 -20.03
C ILE A 220 0.39 3.70 -21.13
N ALA A 221 1.18 2.66 -20.88
CA ALA A 221 1.29 1.51 -21.77
C ALA A 221 0.40 0.36 -21.27
N VAL A 222 -0.33 -0.28 -22.18
CA VAL A 222 -1.13 -1.46 -21.87
C VAL A 222 -0.47 -2.68 -22.50
N ALA A 223 -0.12 -3.67 -21.68
CA ALA A 223 0.45 -4.92 -22.16
C ALA A 223 -0.61 -5.79 -22.85
N GLY A 224 -0.21 -6.57 -23.84
CA GLY A 224 -1.03 -7.64 -24.38
C GLY A 224 -1.11 -8.81 -23.39
N LEU A 225 -2.11 -9.65 -23.56
CA LEU A 225 -2.25 -10.92 -22.84
C LEU A 225 -1.42 -12.02 -23.49
N ASN A 226 -1.52 -12.12 -24.82
CA ASN A 226 -0.91 -13.17 -25.62
C ASN A 226 0.50 -12.78 -26.12
N PRO A 227 1.33 -13.77 -26.54
CA PRO A 227 2.61 -13.49 -27.16
C PRO A 227 2.46 -12.53 -28.35
N HIS A 228 3.42 -11.63 -28.54
CA HIS A 228 3.42 -10.61 -29.60
C HIS A 228 2.14 -9.74 -29.63
N ALA A 229 1.45 -9.60 -28.49
CA ALA A 229 0.15 -8.92 -28.38
C ALA A 229 -0.90 -9.51 -29.37
N GLY A 230 -0.95 -10.86 -29.46
CA GLY A 230 -1.92 -11.61 -30.25
C GLY A 230 -1.62 -11.66 -31.76
N GLU A 231 -0.63 -10.91 -32.25
CA GLU A 231 -0.23 -10.87 -33.68
C GLU A 231 -1.43 -10.85 -34.65
N GLN A 232 -2.27 -9.85 -34.48
CA GLN A 232 -3.50 -9.65 -35.27
C GLN A 232 -4.51 -10.81 -35.22
N GLY A 233 -4.53 -11.57 -34.12
CA GLY A 233 -5.44 -12.68 -33.88
C GLY A 233 -4.86 -14.06 -34.19
N LEU A 234 -3.59 -14.16 -34.62
CA LEU A 234 -2.94 -15.45 -34.87
C LEU A 234 -2.65 -16.22 -33.57
N MET A 235 -2.44 -15.51 -32.47
CA MET A 235 -2.11 -16.10 -31.17
C MET A 235 -3.19 -15.85 -30.10
N GLY A 236 -4.43 -15.64 -30.51
CA GLY A 236 -5.55 -15.31 -29.65
C GLY A 236 -6.23 -14.00 -30.07
N ASP A 237 -7.46 -13.81 -29.64
CA ASP A 237 -8.31 -12.67 -30.05
C ASP A 237 -8.58 -11.69 -28.89
N GLU A 238 -8.02 -11.94 -27.70
CA GLU A 238 -8.27 -11.17 -26.50
C GLU A 238 -7.83 -9.71 -26.65
N GLU A 239 -6.75 -9.47 -27.37
CA GLU A 239 -6.28 -8.12 -27.68
C GLU A 239 -7.33 -7.32 -28.45
N GLN A 240 -7.82 -7.89 -29.55
CA GLN A 240 -8.79 -7.23 -30.43
C GLN A 240 -10.17 -7.09 -29.78
N ARG A 241 -10.60 -8.12 -29.04
CA ARG A 241 -11.93 -8.21 -28.45
C ARG A 241 -12.06 -7.45 -27.13
N VAL A 242 -10.98 -7.33 -26.35
CA VAL A 242 -11.02 -6.79 -24.99
C VAL A 242 -10.05 -5.63 -24.79
N ILE A 243 -8.75 -5.80 -25.11
CA ILE A 243 -7.72 -4.84 -24.69
C ILE A 243 -7.76 -3.58 -25.56
N GLU A 244 -7.80 -3.72 -26.89
CA GLU A 244 -7.91 -2.57 -27.80
C GLU A 244 -9.18 -1.73 -27.58
N PRO A 245 -10.38 -2.33 -27.39
CA PRO A 245 -11.57 -1.55 -27.02
C PRO A 245 -11.41 -0.78 -25.71
N ALA A 246 -10.77 -1.37 -24.68
CA ALA A 246 -10.50 -0.68 -23.43
C ALA A 246 -9.52 0.50 -23.60
N VAL A 247 -8.46 0.32 -24.41
CA VAL A 247 -7.51 1.39 -24.73
C VAL A 247 -8.20 2.52 -25.52
N ARG A 248 -9.06 2.20 -26.48
CA ARG A 248 -9.85 3.21 -27.19
C ARG A 248 -10.76 4.00 -26.25
N MET A 249 -11.49 3.29 -25.38
CA MET A 249 -12.35 3.92 -24.38
C MET A 249 -11.56 4.87 -23.46
N ALA A 250 -10.33 4.51 -23.08
CA ALA A 250 -9.47 5.38 -22.29
C ALA A 250 -9.02 6.63 -23.07
N ARG A 251 -8.68 6.50 -24.36
CA ARG A 251 -8.34 7.62 -25.23
C ARG A 251 -9.53 8.56 -25.43
N ASP A 252 -10.72 8.01 -25.63
CA ASP A 252 -11.97 8.79 -25.78
C ASP A 252 -12.28 9.56 -24.48
N ALA A 253 -11.83 9.05 -23.32
CA ALA A 253 -11.89 9.75 -22.03
C ALA A 253 -10.73 10.75 -21.80
N GLY A 254 -9.86 10.97 -22.80
CA GLY A 254 -8.75 11.92 -22.73
C GLY A 254 -7.48 11.40 -22.02
N ILE A 255 -7.36 10.09 -21.82
CA ILE A 255 -6.20 9.45 -21.22
C ILE A 255 -5.19 9.07 -22.30
N ASP A 256 -3.91 9.42 -22.12
CA ASP A 256 -2.82 8.99 -23.01
C ASP A 256 -2.48 7.52 -22.74
N ALA A 257 -3.36 6.63 -23.23
CA ALA A 257 -3.21 5.18 -23.13
C ALA A 257 -2.85 4.59 -24.50
N ASN A 258 -1.83 3.74 -24.53
CA ASN A 258 -1.28 3.14 -25.72
C ASN A 258 -1.10 1.64 -25.57
N GLY A 259 -1.34 0.88 -26.64
CA GLY A 259 -1.27 -0.58 -26.66
C GLY A 259 -2.42 -1.21 -27.45
N PRO A 260 -2.54 -2.55 -27.38
CA PRO A 260 -1.69 -3.47 -26.59
C PRO A 260 -0.25 -3.59 -27.14
N PHE A 261 0.73 -3.70 -26.25
CA PHE A 261 2.13 -3.94 -26.61
C PHE A 261 2.56 -5.35 -26.21
N PRO A 262 3.50 -5.99 -26.94
CA PRO A 262 4.13 -7.21 -26.49
C PRO A 262 4.73 -7.07 -25.08
N ALA A 263 4.38 -7.99 -24.17
CA ALA A 263 4.75 -7.87 -22.76
C ALA A 263 6.26 -7.98 -22.54
N ASP A 264 6.97 -8.74 -23.35
CA ASP A 264 8.44 -8.87 -23.32
C ASP A 264 9.18 -7.57 -23.69
N VAL A 265 8.51 -6.64 -24.36
CA VAL A 265 9.09 -5.37 -24.82
C VAL A 265 8.69 -4.18 -23.94
N VAL A 266 7.43 -4.11 -23.53
CA VAL A 266 6.84 -2.91 -22.91
C VAL A 266 7.51 -2.51 -21.59
N PHE A 267 7.90 -3.47 -20.75
CA PHE A 267 8.56 -3.21 -19.48
C PHE A 267 9.96 -2.60 -19.67
N ARG A 268 10.70 -3.07 -20.67
CA ARG A 268 11.99 -2.46 -21.02
C ARG A 268 11.81 -1.01 -21.46
N GLN A 269 10.80 -0.74 -22.31
CA GLN A 269 10.49 0.64 -22.73
C GLN A 269 10.08 1.54 -21.55
N ALA A 270 9.38 1.00 -20.56
CA ALA A 270 9.04 1.75 -19.34
C ALA A 270 10.29 2.06 -18.51
N LEU A 271 11.20 1.11 -18.36
CA LEU A 271 12.50 1.33 -17.69
C LEU A 271 13.39 2.35 -18.41
N GLU A 272 13.26 2.48 -19.74
CA GLU A 272 13.92 3.50 -20.56
C GLU A 272 13.22 4.88 -20.49
N GLY A 273 12.14 5.00 -19.68
CA GLY A 273 11.41 6.25 -19.46
C GLY A 273 10.42 6.62 -20.57
N ARG A 274 10.07 5.68 -21.45
CA ARG A 274 9.07 5.92 -22.49
C ARG A 274 7.65 5.99 -21.91
N TRP A 275 7.39 5.22 -20.86
CA TRP A 275 6.09 5.08 -20.21
C TRP A 275 6.19 5.38 -18.73
N ASP A 276 5.16 6.04 -18.19
CA ASP A 276 5.09 6.40 -16.79
C ASP A 276 4.39 5.32 -15.96
N LEU A 277 3.56 4.48 -16.63
CA LEU A 277 2.84 3.36 -16.03
C LEU A 277 2.64 2.24 -17.07
N VAL A 278 2.76 0.99 -16.63
CA VAL A 278 2.39 -0.20 -17.41
C VAL A 278 1.17 -0.86 -16.78
N VAL A 279 0.13 -1.10 -17.59
CA VAL A 279 -1.04 -1.92 -17.21
C VAL A 279 -0.74 -3.36 -17.60
N ALA A 280 -0.61 -4.24 -16.62
CA ALA A 280 -0.39 -5.67 -16.83
C ALA A 280 -1.71 -6.44 -16.69
N MET A 281 -1.91 -7.44 -17.53
CA MET A 281 -3.15 -8.21 -17.57
C MET A 281 -3.30 -9.16 -16.39
N TYR A 282 -2.20 -9.66 -15.84
CA TYR A 282 -2.19 -10.59 -14.71
C TYR A 282 -0.98 -10.38 -13.81
N HIS A 283 -1.07 -10.96 -12.62
CA HIS A 283 -0.13 -10.75 -11.52
C HIS A 283 1.33 -10.96 -11.94
N ASP A 284 1.71 -12.15 -12.43
CA ASP A 284 3.11 -12.46 -12.70
C ASP A 284 3.66 -11.68 -13.90
N GLN A 285 2.82 -11.32 -14.90
CA GLN A 285 3.23 -10.45 -16.00
C GLN A 285 3.80 -9.12 -15.49
N GLY A 286 3.18 -8.56 -14.44
CA GLY A 286 3.61 -7.28 -13.87
C GLY A 286 4.67 -7.44 -12.78
N LEU A 287 4.53 -8.45 -11.91
CA LEU A 287 5.38 -8.58 -10.71
C LEU A 287 6.74 -9.19 -10.99
N ILE A 288 6.89 -10.06 -12.00
CA ILE A 288 8.20 -10.60 -12.38
C ILE A 288 9.17 -9.46 -12.75
N PRO A 289 8.86 -8.58 -13.73
CA PRO A 289 9.76 -7.46 -14.06
C PRO A 289 9.93 -6.49 -12.90
N MET A 290 8.89 -6.21 -12.12
CA MET A 290 8.98 -5.34 -10.95
C MET A 290 9.99 -5.87 -9.93
N LYS A 291 9.89 -7.15 -9.54
CA LYS A 291 10.77 -7.77 -8.54
C LYS A 291 12.20 -7.97 -9.03
N LEU A 292 12.40 -8.20 -10.32
CA LEU A 292 13.74 -8.28 -10.90
C LEU A 292 14.48 -6.94 -10.82
N VAL A 293 13.75 -5.82 -10.99
CA VAL A 293 14.35 -4.47 -11.04
C VAL A 293 14.42 -3.84 -9.66
N GLN A 294 13.43 -4.05 -8.78
CA GLN A 294 13.25 -3.32 -7.53
C GLN A 294 12.70 -4.20 -6.39
N HIS A 295 13.39 -5.28 -6.08
CA HIS A 295 12.93 -6.23 -5.04
C HIS A 295 12.77 -5.59 -3.65
N ARG A 296 13.63 -4.63 -3.26
CA ARG A 296 13.66 -4.04 -1.92
C ARG A 296 12.80 -2.79 -1.73
N THR A 297 12.44 -2.12 -2.81
CA THR A 297 11.78 -0.80 -2.76
C THR A 297 10.44 -0.76 -3.47
N ALA A 298 9.96 -1.90 -3.98
CA ALA A 298 8.64 -2.00 -4.54
C ALA A 298 7.59 -1.82 -3.43
N VAL A 299 6.63 -0.94 -3.68
CA VAL A 299 5.53 -0.62 -2.77
C VAL A 299 4.22 -1.06 -3.42
N ASN A 300 3.40 -1.79 -2.67
CA ASN A 300 2.03 -2.06 -3.07
C ASN A 300 1.14 -0.88 -2.63
N TRP A 301 0.58 -0.18 -3.58
CA TRP A 301 -0.37 0.91 -3.39
C TRP A 301 -1.75 0.49 -3.88
N THR A 302 -2.75 0.49 -2.98
CA THR A 302 -4.14 0.23 -3.35
C THR A 302 -4.76 1.52 -3.85
N VAL A 303 -4.96 1.64 -5.16
CA VAL A 303 -5.57 2.81 -5.80
C VAL A 303 -7.09 2.66 -5.93
N GLY A 304 -7.82 3.79 -6.07
CA GLY A 304 -9.29 3.81 -6.14
C GLY A 304 -9.98 3.87 -4.78
N LEU A 305 -9.22 3.96 -3.69
CA LEU A 305 -9.75 4.25 -2.36
C LEU A 305 -9.85 5.78 -2.14
N PRO A 306 -10.79 6.28 -1.32
CA PRO A 306 -10.82 7.69 -0.92
C PRO A 306 -9.68 8.06 0.02
N ILE A 307 -9.02 7.09 0.60
CA ILE A 307 -7.87 7.20 1.50
C ILE A 307 -6.59 6.73 0.81
N ILE A 308 -5.44 7.25 1.23
CA ILE A 308 -4.14 6.76 0.77
C ILE A 308 -3.78 5.51 1.56
N ARG A 309 -3.53 4.39 0.86
CA ARG A 309 -3.05 3.16 1.49
C ARG A 309 -1.88 2.56 0.75
N THR A 310 -0.75 2.45 1.40
CA THR A 310 0.45 1.76 0.93
C THR A 310 0.81 0.59 1.83
N SER A 311 1.62 -0.32 1.33
CA SER A 311 2.17 -1.43 2.11
C SER A 311 3.46 -1.97 1.49
N PRO A 312 4.33 -2.62 2.29
CA PRO A 312 5.42 -3.42 1.75
C PRO A 312 4.89 -4.57 0.88
N ASP A 313 5.72 -5.05 -0.05
CA ASP A 313 5.41 -6.14 -0.98
C ASP A 313 5.98 -7.50 -0.51
N HIS A 314 5.81 -7.80 0.78
CA HIS A 314 6.18 -9.09 1.36
C HIS A 314 5.17 -9.53 2.42
N GLY A 315 5.24 -10.79 2.86
CA GLY A 315 4.37 -11.38 3.87
C GLY A 315 4.89 -11.25 5.30
N THR A 316 4.27 -12.00 6.21
CA THR A 316 4.58 -12.02 7.65
C THR A 316 5.93 -12.62 8.01
N ALA A 317 6.53 -13.44 7.15
CA ALA A 317 7.85 -14.04 7.28
C ALA A 317 8.12 -14.58 8.71
N TYR A 318 7.26 -15.49 9.17
CA TYR A 318 7.34 -16.06 10.53
C TYR A 318 8.68 -16.73 10.83
N ASP A 319 9.33 -17.28 9.80
CA ASP A 319 10.63 -17.96 9.87
C ASP A 319 11.77 -17.06 10.38
N ILE A 320 11.68 -15.75 10.14
CA ILE A 320 12.68 -14.78 10.58
C ILE A 320 12.12 -13.75 11.58
N ALA A 321 10.85 -13.89 11.99
CA ALA A 321 10.23 -12.96 12.93
C ALA A 321 10.96 -12.91 14.27
N GLY A 322 11.32 -11.70 14.73
CA GLY A 322 12.01 -11.48 16.00
C GLY A 322 13.48 -11.89 16.00
N THR A 323 14.08 -12.21 14.84
CA THR A 323 15.52 -12.54 14.74
C THR A 323 16.41 -11.32 14.43
N GLY A 324 15.82 -10.17 14.14
CA GLY A 324 16.54 -8.99 13.69
C GLY A 324 16.99 -9.04 12.22
N GLN A 325 16.60 -10.05 11.43
CA GLN A 325 17.03 -10.24 10.05
C GLN A 325 16.08 -9.62 9.02
N ALA A 326 14.86 -9.24 9.40
CA ALA A 326 13.90 -8.68 8.46
C ALA A 326 14.42 -7.37 7.83
N ASP A 327 14.33 -7.26 6.49
CA ASP A 327 14.69 -6.06 5.75
C ASP A 327 13.53 -5.05 5.78
N ALA A 328 13.78 -3.84 6.28
CA ALA A 328 12.77 -2.78 6.38
C ALA A 328 12.66 -1.91 5.12
N GLY A 329 13.45 -2.16 4.08
CA GLY A 329 13.52 -1.29 2.90
C GLY A 329 12.16 -1.08 2.20
N SER A 330 11.36 -2.14 2.06
CA SER A 330 10.02 -2.04 1.49
C SER A 330 9.04 -1.29 2.41
N MET A 331 9.18 -1.40 3.75
CA MET A 331 8.39 -0.63 4.71
C MET A 331 8.77 0.86 4.67
N GLU A 332 10.06 1.18 4.63
CA GLU A 332 10.51 2.57 4.45
C GLU A 332 10.00 3.18 3.15
N ALA A 333 10.07 2.43 2.05
CA ALA A 333 9.55 2.87 0.76
C ALA A 333 8.02 3.10 0.83
N ALA A 334 7.27 2.21 1.47
CA ALA A 334 5.83 2.36 1.67
C ALA A 334 5.49 3.61 2.50
N ILE A 335 6.24 3.89 3.56
CA ILE A 335 6.08 5.11 4.37
C ILE A 335 6.39 6.35 3.53
N ARG A 336 7.52 6.38 2.80
CA ARG A 336 7.90 7.52 1.96
C ARG A 336 6.86 7.81 0.88
N LEU A 337 6.32 6.79 0.25
CA LEU A 337 5.26 6.94 -0.74
C LEU A 337 3.97 7.51 -0.09
N ALA A 338 3.57 6.99 1.07
CA ALA A 338 2.41 7.50 1.81
C ALA A 338 2.56 9.00 2.15
N VAL A 339 3.74 9.40 2.66
CA VAL A 339 4.07 10.79 2.95
C VAL A 339 4.01 11.66 1.70
N HIS A 340 4.65 11.22 0.59
CA HIS A 340 4.65 11.96 -0.67
C HIS A 340 3.24 12.20 -1.21
N LEU A 341 2.39 11.18 -1.21
CA LEU A 341 1.01 11.27 -1.65
C LEU A 341 0.18 12.19 -0.75
N ALA A 342 0.37 12.12 0.58
CA ALA A 342 -0.31 12.97 1.55
C ALA A 342 0.05 14.45 1.35
N VAL A 343 1.33 14.77 1.16
CA VAL A 343 1.80 16.13 0.86
C VAL A 343 1.19 16.63 -0.45
N ASN A 344 1.25 15.84 -1.53
CA ASN A 344 0.68 16.22 -2.82
C ASN A 344 -0.84 16.47 -2.73
N ARG A 345 -1.57 15.66 -1.97
CA ARG A 345 -3.01 15.80 -1.78
C ARG A 345 -3.35 17.08 -1.02
N ARG A 346 -2.62 17.41 0.06
CA ARG A 346 -2.77 18.67 0.82
C ARG A 346 -2.49 19.90 -0.05
N THR A 347 -1.39 19.90 -0.81
CA THR A 347 -1.01 21.01 -1.70
C THR A 347 -2.08 21.29 -2.74
N ARG A 348 -2.71 20.27 -3.30
CA ARG A 348 -3.80 20.44 -4.26
C ARG A 348 -5.06 21.01 -3.63
N ALA A 349 -5.42 20.57 -2.41
CA ALA A 349 -6.58 21.07 -1.69
C ALA A 349 -6.46 22.56 -1.34
N THR A 350 -5.23 23.07 -1.13
CA THR A 350 -4.98 24.49 -0.86
C THR A 350 -4.91 25.36 -2.14
N SER A 351 -4.78 24.71 -3.31
CA SER A 351 -4.67 25.41 -4.62
C SER A 351 -5.99 25.44 -5.41
N SER A 352 -7.04 24.78 -4.89
CA SER A 352 -8.41 24.71 -5.45
C SER A 352 -9.34 25.66 -4.71
#